data_970cc2e6ca8263478c64482276c99414
#
_entry.id   970cc2e6ca8263478c64482276c99414
#
_cell.length_a   1.000
_cell.length_b   1.000
_cell.length_c   1.000
_cell.angle_alpha   90.00
_cell.angle_beta   90.00
_cell.angle_gamma   90.00
#
_symmetry.space_group_name_H-M   'P 1'
#
loop_
_entity.id
_entity.type
_entity.pdbx_description
1 polymer ?
#
loop_
_entity_poly.entity_id
_entity_poly.type
_entity_poly.pdbx_seq_one_letter_code
_entity_poly.pdbx_strand_id
1 'polypeptide(L)'
;MSTFQEFKKNKITPEEQIPVHIADIGKQKAALDLVAFLRAKRLTPSCYGINRWKASNKGKGICFLFLENNSMRVRLDLPYMKEYEESIMNEGLQNFVWDKISYCHHCAGCKPGIDITLLGKELKSICRTMILYIQNPDEADVDCIKKMLEFEQKARRE
;
A
#
# COMPACT_ATOMS: atom_id res chain seq x y z
N MET A 1 1.23 11.41 25.56
CA MET A 1 1.19 11.29 24.10
C MET A 1 2.61 11.19 23.55
N SER A 2 2.89 10.17 22.72
CA SER A 2 4.22 10.04 22.10
C SER A 2 4.36 11.03 20.94
N THR A 3 5.50 11.71 20.87
CA THR A 3 5.84 12.55 19.72
C THR A 3 6.44 11.67 18.62
N PHE A 4 6.49 12.20 17.39
CA PHE A 4 7.16 11.51 16.29
C PHE A 4 8.62 11.21 16.62
N GLN A 5 9.30 12.12 17.28
CA GLN A 5 10.70 11.95 17.69
C GLN A 5 10.87 10.78 18.65
N GLU A 6 9.98 10.66 19.64
CA GLU A 6 9.99 9.53 20.57
C GLU A 6 9.69 8.22 19.86
N PHE A 7 8.71 8.24 18.95
CA PHE A 7 8.34 7.09 18.16
C PHE A 7 9.52 6.57 17.34
N LYS A 8 10.25 7.47 16.69
CA LYS A 8 11.43 7.16 15.90
C LYS A 8 12.59 6.69 16.76
N LYS A 9 12.84 7.36 17.88
CA LYS A 9 13.92 7.03 18.84
C LYS A 9 13.75 5.64 19.41
N ASN A 10 12.52 5.26 19.76
CA ASN A 10 12.21 3.96 20.35
C ASN A 10 12.06 2.85 19.31
N LYS A 11 12.25 3.15 18.04
CA LYS A 11 12.16 2.18 16.91
C LYS A 11 10.88 1.36 16.97
N ILE A 12 9.74 2.04 17.18
CA ILE A 12 8.45 1.40 17.31
C ILE A 12 8.05 0.78 15.96
N THR A 13 7.74 -0.50 15.98
CA THR A 13 7.43 -1.29 14.77
C THR A 13 5.92 -1.41 14.55
N PRO A 14 5.49 -1.68 13.31
CA PRO A 14 4.06 -1.97 13.07
C PRO A 14 3.60 -3.20 13.86
N GLU A 15 4.45 -4.21 14.01
CA GLU A 15 4.10 -5.43 14.76
C GLU A 15 3.75 -5.15 16.22
N GLU A 16 4.41 -4.16 16.83
CA GLU A 16 4.12 -3.75 18.20
C GLU A 16 2.79 -3.00 18.31
N GLN A 17 2.47 -2.18 17.30
CA GLN A 17 1.33 -1.27 17.34
C GLN A 17 0.03 -1.87 16.81
N ILE A 18 0.10 -2.82 15.88
CA ILE A 18 -1.08 -3.45 15.29
C ILE A 18 -2.00 -4.04 16.36
N PRO A 19 -1.51 -4.87 17.31
CA PRO A 19 -2.38 -5.41 18.36
C PRO A 19 -2.98 -4.36 19.28
N VAL A 20 -2.30 -3.22 19.44
CA VAL A 20 -2.79 -2.12 20.29
C VAL A 20 -3.97 -1.38 19.64
N HIS A 21 -3.94 -1.22 18.32
CA HIS A 21 -4.90 -0.39 17.58
C HIS A 21 -6.05 -1.18 16.96
N ILE A 22 -5.85 -2.46 16.62
CA ILE A 22 -6.83 -3.27 15.91
C ILE A 22 -7.35 -4.35 16.84
N ALA A 23 -8.62 -4.23 17.25
CA ALA A 23 -9.25 -5.17 18.16
C ALA A 23 -9.72 -6.46 17.48
N ASP A 24 -10.17 -6.38 16.23
CA ASP A 24 -10.65 -7.53 15.47
C ASP A 24 -9.48 -8.48 15.17
N ILE A 25 -9.57 -9.72 15.65
CA ILE A 25 -8.48 -10.70 15.56
C ILE A 25 -8.17 -11.06 14.10
N GLY A 26 -9.17 -11.19 13.26
CA GLY A 26 -8.98 -11.49 11.83
C GLY A 26 -8.26 -10.37 11.10
N LYS A 27 -8.65 -9.12 11.34
CA LYS A 27 -8.00 -7.94 10.78
C LYS A 27 -6.58 -7.76 11.31
N GLN A 28 -6.39 -8.00 12.59
CA GLN A 28 -5.08 -7.96 13.23
C GLN A 28 -4.12 -8.97 12.60
N LYS A 29 -4.59 -10.21 12.41
CA LYS A 29 -3.82 -11.27 11.77
C LYS A 29 -3.46 -10.92 10.33
N ALA A 30 -4.42 -10.40 9.57
CA ALA A 30 -4.19 -9.98 8.18
C ALA A 30 -3.13 -8.87 8.11
N ALA A 31 -3.22 -7.88 8.99
CA ALA A 31 -2.24 -6.79 9.06
C ALA A 31 -0.84 -7.30 9.40
N LEU A 32 -0.72 -8.19 10.38
CA LEU A 32 0.56 -8.78 10.77
C LEU A 32 1.14 -9.65 9.66
N ASP A 33 0.32 -10.37 8.93
CA ASP A 33 0.73 -11.17 7.78
C ASP A 33 1.31 -10.28 6.66
N LEU A 34 0.69 -9.14 6.41
CA LEU A 34 1.22 -8.19 5.43
C LEU A 34 2.59 -7.67 5.85
N VAL A 35 2.78 -7.31 7.11
CA VAL A 35 4.07 -6.83 7.60
C VAL A 35 5.14 -7.92 7.47
N ALA A 36 4.81 -9.16 7.82
CA ALA A 36 5.73 -10.29 7.66
C ALA A 36 6.15 -10.50 6.20
N PHE A 37 5.19 -10.37 5.29
CA PHE A 37 5.45 -10.45 3.86
C PHE A 37 6.41 -9.35 3.40
N LEU A 38 6.17 -8.10 3.83
CA LEU A 38 7.05 -6.98 3.48
C LEU A 38 8.48 -7.25 3.92
N ARG A 39 8.68 -7.75 5.14
CA ARG A 39 10.01 -8.07 5.63
C ARG A 39 10.66 -9.20 4.83
N ALA A 40 9.91 -10.24 4.50
CA ALA A 40 10.41 -11.37 3.70
C ALA A 40 10.85 -10.93 2.30
N LYS A 41 10.21 -9.91 1.75
CA LYS A 41 10.53 -9.35 0.43
C LYS A 41 11.59 -8.24 0.49
N ARG A 42 12.20 -8.01 1.65
CA ARG A 42 13.17 -6.95 1.89
C ARG A 42 12.58 -5.54 1.67
N LEU A 43 11.29 -5.42 1.91
CA LEU A 43 10.57 -4.16 1.91
C LEU A 43 10.32 -3.77 3.37
N THR A 44 11.39 -3.53 4.11
CA THR A 44 11.31 -3.30 5.55
C THR A 44 10.58 -2.02 5.87
N PRO A 45 9.50 -2.07 6.67
CA PRO A 45 8.80 -0.85 7.08
C PRO A 45 9.68 0.06 7.92
N SER A 46 9.76 1.33 7.54
CA SER A 46 10.45 2.35 8.31
C SER A 46 9.48 3.44 8.73
N CYS A 47 9.59 3.87 9.99
CA CYS A 47 8.71 4.87 10.57
C CYS A 47 8.98 6.26 9.97
N TYR A 48 7.93 6.94 9.50
CA TYR A 48 8.04 8.30 9.00
C TYR A 48 7.02 9.26 9.63
N GLY A 49 6.26 8.77 10.59
CA GLY A 49 5.29 9.53 11.36
C GLY A 49 4.75 8.68 12.49
N ILE A 50 3.94 9.26 13.37
CA ILE A 50 3.31 8.48 14.44
C ILE A 50 2.34 7.48 13.82
N ASN A 51 2.56 6.19 14.08
CA ASN A 51 1.78 5.09 13.51
C ASN A 51 1.74 5.10 11.99
N ARG A 52 2.85 5.55 11.37
CA ARG A 52 3.01 5.59 9.92
C ARG A 52 4.33 4.96 9.52
N TRP A 53 4.27 3.97 8.65
CA TRP A 53 5.46 3.28 8.13
C TRP A 53 5.40 3.23 6.63
N LYS A 54 6.58 3.27 6.01
CA LYS A 54 6.71 3.06 4.57
C LYS A 54 7.72 1.97 4.29
N ALA A 55 7.40 1.12 3.34
CA ALA A 55 8.30 0.17 2.74
C ALA A 55 8.76 0.72 1.40
N SER A 56 10.06 0.76 1.17
CA SER A 56 10.63 1.34 -0.06
C SER A 56 11.37 0.28 -0.85
N ASN A 57 11.30 0.41 -2.18
CA ASN A 57 12.05 -0.39 -3.12
C ASN A 57 12.93 0.54 -3.94
N LYS A 58 14.26 0.34 -3.88
CA LYS A 58 15.24 1.21 -4.55
C LYS A 58 15.05 2.69 -4.21
N GLY A 59 14.82 2.98 -2.94
CA GLY A 59 14.68 4.34 -2.42
C GLY A 59 13.34 5.02 -2.65
N LYS A 60 12.40 4.34 -3.31
CA LYS A 60 11.04 4.89 -3.54
C LYS A 60 10.01 4.08 -2.77
N GLY A 61 9.10 4.77 -2.09
CA GLY A 61 8.01 4.12 -1.35
C GLY A 61 7.13 3.31 -2.29
N ILE A 62 6.79 2.11 -1.87
CA ILE A 62 5.92 1.19 -2.61
C ILE A 62 4.68 0.84 -1.79
N CYS A 63 4.81 0.74 -0.49
CA CYS A 63 3.72 0.37 0.41
C CYS A 63 3.79 1.25 1.67
N PHE A 64 2.67 1.86 2.01
CA PHE A 64 2.55 2.75 3.16
C PHE A 64 1.49 2.19 4.10
N LEU A 65 1.81 2.12 5.38
CA LEU A 65 0.91 1.63 6.42
C LEU A 65 0.55 2.77 7.36
N PHE A 66 -0.75 2.98 7.55
CA PHE A 66 -1.28 3.99 8.46
C PHE A 66 -2.15 3.30 9.49
N LEU A 67 -1.74 3.31 10.77
CA LEU A 67 -2.59 2.83 11.84
C LEU A 67 -3.46 3.96 12.35
N GLU A 68 -4.75 3.74 12.27
CA GLU A 68 -5.77 4.63 12.78
C GLU A 68 -6.50 3.93 13.92
N ASN A 69 -7.46 4.63 14.55
CA ASN A 69 -8.21 4.02 15.63
C ASN A 69 -9.01 2.82 15.12
N ASN A 70 -8.66 1.63 15.60
CA ASN A 70 -9.26 0.34 15.27
C ASN A 70 -9.24 -0.03 13.79
N SER A 71 -8.32 0.54 13.02
CA SER A 71 -8.18 0.16 11.61
C SER A 71 -6.77 0.42 11.09
N MET A 72 -6.45 -0.22 9.96
CA MET A 72 -5.22 0.07 9.21
C MET A 72 -5.61 0.45 7.79
N ARG A 73 -5.00 1.50 7.28
CA ARG A 73 -5.11 1.87 5.87
C ARG A 73 -3.79 1.54 5.18
N VAL A 74 -3.89 0.93 4.01
CA VAL A 74 -2.72 0.60 3.19
C VAL A 74 -2.77 1.43 1.92
N ARG A 75 -1.65 2.06 1.58
CA ARG A 75 -1.47 2.76 0.31
C ARG A 75 -0.38 2.05 -0.49
N LEU A 76 -0.67 1.76 -1.73
CA LEU A 76 0.30 1.19 -2.67
C LEU A 76 0.59 2.22 -3.77
N ASP A 77 1.86 2.50 -4.01
CA ASP A 77 2.31 3.35 -5.11
C ASP A 77 2.87 2.45 -6.20
N LEU A 78 2.14 2.31 -7.30
CA LEU A 78 2.41 1.31 -8.34
C LEU A 78 2.56 1.96 -9.72
N PRO A 79 3.58 2.83 -9.92
CA PRO A 79 3.73 3.57 -11.17
C PRO A 79 4.01 2.71 -12.41
N TYR A 80 4.45 1.47 -12.23
CA TYR A 80 4.71 0.55 -13.34
C TYR A 80 3.54 -0.36 -13.67
N MET A 81 2.34 -0.09 -13.11
CA MET A 81 1.17 -0.98 -13.24
C MET A 81 0.81 -1.33 -14.69
N LYS A 82 0.96 -0.38 -15.62
CA LYS A 82 0.68 -0.61 -17.03
C LYS A 82 1.56 -1.72 -17.63
N GLU A 83 2.75 -1.92 -17.11
CA GLU A 83 3.70 -2.91 -17.63
C GLU A 83 3.31 -4.35 -17.25
N TYR A 84 2.48 -4.53 -16.23
CA TYR A 84 2.07 -5.86 -15.80
C TYR A 84 0.54 -6.07 -15.80
N GLU A 85 -0.17 -5.34 -16.67
CA GLU A 85 -1.63 -5.49 -16.81
C GLU A 85 -2.04 -6.93 -17.11
N GLU A 86 -1.30 -7.62 -17.98
CA GLU A 86 -1.58 -9.01 -18.32
C GLU A 86 -1.53 -9.91 -17.10
N SER A 87 -0.52 -9.73 -16.24
CA SER A 87 -0.41 -10.49 -14.99
C SER A 87 -1.57 -10.23 -14.05
N ILE A 88 -2.01 -8.99 -13.95
CA ILE A 88 -3.18 -8.61 -13.14
C ILE A 88 -4.43 -9.32 -13.66
N MET A 89 -4.64 -9.31 -14.97
CA MET A 89 -5.79 -9.96 -15.59
C MET A 89 -5.76 -11.47 -15.39
N ASN A 90 -4.59 -12.10 -15.58
CA ASN A 90 -4.41 -13.54 -15.42
C ASN A 90 -4.69 -14.01 -13.99
N GLU A 91 -4.39 -13.16 -13.00
CA GLU A 91 -4.65 -13.47 -11.59
C GLU A 91 -6.05 -13.04 -11.14
N GLY A 92 -6.85 -12.46 -12.03
CA GLY A 92 -8.20 -12.02 -11.69
C GLY A 92 -8.28 -10.83 -10.75
N LEU A 93 -7.27 -9.95 -10.78
CA LEU A 93 -7.16 -8.82 -9.84
C LEU A 93 -7.70 -7.50 -10.38
N GLN A 94 -8.28 -7.48 -11.58
CA GLN A 94 -8.73 -6.25 -12.20
C GLN A 94 -9.79 -5.51 -11.37
N ASN A 95 -10.75 -6.24 -10.80
CA ASN A 95 -11.78 -5.61 -9.96
C ASN A 95 -11.17 -4.98 -8.71
N PHE A 96 -10.20 -5.64 -8.10
CA PHE A 96 -9.47 -5.09 -6.96
C PHE A 96 -8.81 -3.77 -7.30
N VAL A 97 -8.14 -3.71 -8.45
CA VAL A 97 -7.48 -2.48 -8.92
C VAL A 97 -8.51 -1.37 -9.17
N TRP A 98 -9.56 -1.66 -9.95
CA TRP A 98 -10.59 -0.66 -10.28
C TRP A 98 -11.26 -0.10 -9.02
N ASP A 99 -11.52 -0.94 -8.02
CA ASP A 99 -12.18 -0.53 -6.77
C ASP A 99 -11.28 0.32 -5.88
N LYS A 100 -9.97 0.10 -5.93
CA LYS A 100 -9.03 0.71 -4.99
C LYS A 100 -8.23 1.87 -5.57
N ILE A 101 -8.26 2.07 -6.88
CA ILE A 101 -7.44 3.12 -7.51
C ILE A 101 -7.90 4.51 -7.11
N SER A 102 -6.92 5.37 -6.81
CA SER A 102 -7.18 6.73 -6.33
C SER A 102 -7.31 7.72 -7.48
N TYR A 103 -8.35 8.55 -7.41
CA TYR A 103 -8.50 9.69 -8.30
C TYR A 103 -7.59 10.85 -7.85
N CYS A 104 -7.31 11.77 -8.77
CA CYS A 104 -6.48 12.94 -8.48
C CYS A 104 -7.16 13.84 -7.45
N HIS A 105 -6.44 14.17 -6.39
CA HIS A 105 -6.92 15.06 -5.33
C HIS A 105 -6.36 16.49 -5.48
N HIS A 106 -5.72 16.80 -6.60
CA HIS A 106 -5.13 18.11 -6.88
C HIS A 106 -4.17 18.57 -5.77
N CYS A 107 -3.30 17.63 -5.34
CA CYS A 107 -2.32 17.90 -4.28
C CYS A 107 -1.38 19.05 -4.68
N ALA A 108 -1.02 19.88 -3.70
CA ALA A 108 -0.10 20.98 -3.91
C ALA A 108 1.26 20.48 -4.42
N GLY A 109 1.75 21.07 -5.50
CA GLY A 109 3.04 20.68 -6.11
C GLY A 109 2.99 19.44 -7.01
N CYS A 110 1.82 18.78 -7.10
CA CYS A 110 1.66 17.64 -8.00
C CYS A 110 1.24 18.08 -9.39
N LYS A 111 1.60 17.27 -10.38
CA LYS A 111 1.05 17.41 -11.74
C LYS A 111 -0.41 16.95 -11.74
N PRO A 112 -1.24 17.48 -12.66
CA PRO A 112 -2.63 17.03 -12.80
C PRO A 112 -2.74 15.52 -13.02
N GLY A 113 -3.87 14.94 -12.61
CA GLY A 113 -4.19 13.55 -12.87
C GLY A 113 -4.28 13.27 -14.37
N ILE A 114 -4.28 12.01 -14.71
CA ILE A 114 -4.32 11.56 -16.11
C ILE A 114 -5.59 10.77 -16.39
N ASP A 115 -6.02 10.81 -17.65
CA ASP A 115 -7.04 9.92 -18.18
C ASP A 115 -6.31 8.72 -18.79
N ILE A 116 -6.71 7.53 -18.45
CA ILE A 116 -5.99 6.34 -18.84
C ILE A 116 -6.96 5.16 -19.04
N THR A 117 -6.67 4.31 -20.02
CA THR A 117 -7.30 3.01 -20.12
C THR A 117 -6.47 2.02 -19.31
N LEU A 118 -7.06 1.47 -18.27
CA LEU A 118 -6.38 0.54 -17.37
C LEU A 118 -7.18 -0.75 -17.28
N LEU A 119 -6.54 -1.86 -17.65
CA LEU A 119 -7.16 -3.19 -17.63
C LEU A 119 -8.45 -3.22 -18.46
N GLY A 120 -8.46 -2.51 -19.60
CA GLY A 120 -9.59 -2.45 -20.51
C GLY A 120 -10.69 -1.46 -20.13
N LYS A 121 -10.53 -0.70 -19.05
CA LYS A 121 -11.53 0.27 -18.58
C LYS A 121 -10.96 1.68 -18.67
N GLU A 122 -11.73 2.61 -19.24
CA GLU A 122 -11.35 4.01 -19.27
C GLU A 122 -11.57 4.65 -17.91
N LEU A 123 -10.51 5.23 -17.35
CA LEU A 123 -10.54 5.92 -16.07
C LEU A 123 -10.11 7.37 -16.25
N LYS A 124 -10.83 8.28 -15.61
CA LYS A 124 -10.60 9.72 -15.72
C LYS A 124 -9.94 10.27 -14.47
N SER A 125 -9.00 11.18 -14.67
CA SER A 125 -8.39 11.94 -13.58
C SER A 125 -7.75 11.07 -12.49
N ILE A 126 -7.02 10.04 -12.89
CA ILE A 126 -6.32 9.11 -12.00
C ILE A 126 -5.00 9.73 -11.55
N CYS A 127 -4.61 9.47 -10.30
CA CYS A 127 -3.31 9.88 -9.79
C CYS A 127 -2.18 9.26 -10.64
N ARG A 128 -1.22 10.09 -11.07
CA ARG A 128 -0.13 9.65 -11.97
C ARG A 128 0.73 8.53 -11.42
N THR A 129 0.84 8.42 -10.10
CA THR A 129 1.63 7.38 -9.46
C THR A 129 0.86 6.05 -9.31
N MET A 130 -0.35 5.97 -9.85
CA MET A 130 -1.18 4.76 -9.75
C MET A 130 -1.29 4.28 -8.31
N ILE A 131 -1.92 5.11 -7.47
CA ILE A 131 -2.06 4.82 -6.04
C ILE A 131 -3.31 4.00 -5.80
N LEU A 132 -3.17 2.90 -5.05
CA LEU A 132 -4.31 2.15 -4.52
C LEU A 132 -4.41 2.40 -3.02
N TYR A 133 -5.64 2.64 -2.52
CA TYR A 133 -5.92 2.72 -1.09
C TYR A 133 -6.81 1.57 -0.66
N ILE A 134 -6.39 0.84 0.35
CA ILE A 134 -7.15 -0.27 0.92
C ILE A 134 -7.41 0.05 2.40
N GLN A 135 -8.66 0.28 2.74
CA GLN A 135 -9.06 0.58 4.11
C GLN A 135 -9.37 -0.71 4.86
N ASN A 136 -8.72 -0.90 5.99
CA ASN A 136 -8.98 -2.00 6.91
C ASN A 136 -8.98 -3.37 6.22
N PRO A 137 -7.85 -3.77 5.59
CA PRO A 137 -7.79 -4.96 4.74
C PRO A 137 -8.06 -6.25 5.53
N ASP A 138 -8.82 -7.14 4.92
CA ASP A 138 -9.00 -8.50 5.38
C ASP A 138 -7.96 -9.44 4.75
N GLU A 139 -8.06 -10.73 5.02
CA GLU A 139 -7.13 -11.73 4.49
C GLU A 139 -7.13 -11.74 2.95
N ALA A 140 -8.30 -11.65 2.32
CA ALA A 140 -8.41 -11.63 0.86
C ALA A 140 -7.77 -10.37 0.27
N ASP A 141 -7.98 -9.21 0.90
CA ASP A 141 -7.34 -7.96 0.49
C ASP A 141 -5.81 -8.06 0.60
N VAL A 142 -5.32 -8.62 1.69
CA VAL A 142 -3.87 -8.80 1.89
C VAL A 142 -3.27 -9.70 0.83
N ASP A 143 -3.95 -10.78 0.45
CA ASP A 143 -3.50 -11.66 -0.63
C ASP A 143 -3.38 -10.90 -1.96
N CYS A 144 -4.35 -10.03 -2.27
CA CYS A 144 -4.29 -9.17 -3.46
C CYS A 144 -3.13 -8.16 -3.36
N ILE A 145 -2.95 -7.55 -2.20
CA ILE A 145 -1.85 -6.60 -1.96
C ILE A 145 -0.49 -7.28 -2.21
N LYS A 146 -0.30 -8.49 -1.69
CA LYS A 146 0.94 -9.25 -1.88
C LYS A 146 1.26 -9.47 -3.35
N LYS A 147 0.27 -9.88 -4.14
CA LYS A 147 0.45 -10.11 -5.58
C LYS A 147 0.81 -8.82 -6.30
N MET A 148 0.12 -7.72 -6.00
CA MET A 148 0.41 -6.43 -6.61
C MET A 148 1.83 -5.95 -6.28
N LEU A 149 2.27 -6.13 -5.04
CA LEU A 149 3.63 -5.77 -4.63
C LEU A 149 4.68 -6.61 -5.36
N GLU A 150 4.44 -7.89 -5.55
CA GLU A 150 5.35 -8.76 -6.29
C GLU A 150 5.48 -8.31 -7.75
N PHE A 151 4.37 -7.98 -8.40
CA PHE A 151 4.38 -7.49 -9.79
C PHE A 151 5.17 -6.18 -9.89
N GLU A 152 4.90 -5.23 -9.01
CA GLU A 152 5.56 -3.92 -9.03
C GLU A 152 7.05 -4.06 -8.74
N GLN A 153 7.43 -4.87 -7.77
CA GLN A 153 8.83 -5.10 -7.41
C GLN A 153 9.60 -5.72 -8.57
N LYS A 154 8.98 -6.67 -9.26
CA LYS A 154 9.58 -7.30 -10.44
C LYS A 154 9.74 -6.29 -11.59
N ALA A 155 8.73 -5.47 -11.86
CA ALA A 155 8.79 -4.45 -12.90
C ALA A 155 9.90 -3.42 -12.64
N ARG A 156 10.10 -3.04 -11.38
CA ARG A 156 11.15 -2.10 -11.00
C ARG A 156 12.57 -2.65 -11.14
N ARG A 157 12.73 -3.96 -11.23
CA ARG A 157 14.04 -4.61 -11.42
C ARG A 157 14.48 -4.58 -12.88
N GLU A 158 13.53 -4.48 -13.77
CA GLU A 158 13.74 -4.40 -15.22
C GLU A 158 13.86 -2.94 -15.64
#